data_a781006d83a9fecbbbc197653c59eca0
#
_entry.id   a781006d83a9fecbbbc197653c59eca0
#
_cell.length_a   1.000
_cell.length_b   1.000
_cell.length_c   1.000
_cell.angle_alpha   90.00
_cell.angle_beta   90.00
_cell.angle_gamma   90.00
#
_symmetry.space_group_name_H-M   'P 1'
#
loop_
_entity.id
_entity.type
_entity.pdbx_description
1 polymer ?
#
loop_
_entity_poly.entity_id
_entity_poly.type
_entity_poly.pdbx_seq_one_letter_code
_entity_poly.pdbx_strand_id
1 'polypeptide(L)' 'MTTREAESIAHERLTKYCNGRCGALTLAHTQKIKSRWLVDFEAPRQKFTVIVEDDGNSKITAWEK' A
#
# COMPACT_ATOMS: atom_id res chain seq x y z
N MET A 1 -0.35 13.93 -8.39
CA MET A 1 -0.91 13.08 -7.31
C MET A 1 -0.38 13.54 -5.96
N THR A 2 -1.26 13.62 -4.97
CA THR A 2 -0.85 13.98 -3.60
C THR A 2 -0.56 12.70 -2.80
N THR A 3 0.12 12.89 -1.66
CA THR A 3 0.38 11.78 -0.74
C THR A 3 -0.92 11.09 -0.31
N ARG A 4 -1.94 11.89 0.01
CA ARG A 4 -3.23 11.35 0.44
C ARG A 4 -3.90 10.52 -0.66
N GLU A 5 -3.83 10.97 -1.90
CA GLU A 5 -4.34 10.22 -3.04
C GLU A 5 -3.59 8.91 -3.21
N ALA A 6 -2.27 8.93 -3.09
CA ALA A 6 -1.46 7.72 -3.20
C ALA A 6 -1.82 6.72 -2.10
N GLU A 7 -1.99 7.19 -0.86
CA GLU A 7 -2.39 6.34 0.26
C GLU A 7 -3.77 5.74 0.04
N SER A 8 -4.71 6.51 -0.49
CA SER A 8 -6.05 6.04 -0.78
C SER A 8 -6.04 4.96 -1.85
N ILE A 9 -5.29 5.17 -2.93
CA ILE A 9 -5.15 4.18 -4.00
C ILE A 9 -4.50 2.90 -3.45
N ALA A 10 -3.44 3.06 -2.66
CA ALA A 10 -2.74 1.93 -2.07
C ALA A 10 -3.66 1.10 -1.18
N HIS A 11 -4.43 1.76 -0.32
CA HIS A 11 -5.36 1.08 0.57
C HIS A 11 -6.44 0.33 -0.22
N GLU A 12 -7.01 0.97 -1.23
CA GLU A 12 -8.02 0.34 -2.08
C GLU A 12 -7.48 -0.90 -2.79
N ARG A 13 -6.29 -0.78 -3.40
CA ARG A 13 -5.67 -1.88 -4.11
C ARG A 13 -5.33 -3.04 -3.18
N LEU A 14 -4.79 -2.71 -2.01
CA LEU A 14 -4.43 -3.73 -1.03
C LEU A 14 -5.67 -4.43 -0.48
N THR A 15 -6.74 -3.69 -0.24
CA THR A 15 -8.00 -4.27 0.22
C THR A 15 -8.54 -5.29 -0.78
N LYS A 16 -8.48 -4.97 -2.05
CA LYS A 16 -8.89 -5.90 -3.11
C LYS A 16 -7.98 -7.12 -3.19
N TYR A 17 -6.67 -6.89 -3.07
CA TYR A 17 -5.68 -7.97 -3.08
C TYR A 17 -5.94 -8.96 -1.95
N CYS A 18 -6.18 -8.45 -0.76
CA CYS A 18 -6.41 -9.29 0.42
C CYS A 18 -7.77 -9.97 0.42
N ASN A 19 -8.77 -9.32 -0.15
CA ASN A 19 -10.15 -9.85 -0.21
C ASN A 19 -10.64 -10.33 1.17
N GLY A 20 -10.39 -9.54 2.20
CA GLY A 20 -10.81 -9.84 3.57
C GLY A 20 -9.94 -10.82 4.33
N ARG A 21 -8.87 -11.33 3.74
CA ARG A 21 -8.02 -12.36 4.34
C ARG A 21 -6.88 -11.83 5.19
N CYS A 22 -6.56 -10.56 5.05
CA CYS A 22 -5.38 -9.99 5.71
C CYS A 22 -5.69 -9.47 7.12
N GLY A 23 -6.94 -9.35 7.49
CA GLY A 23 -7.33 -8.74 8.75
C GLY A 23 -7.25 -7.22 8.67
N ALA A 24 -7.07 -6.57 9.80
CA ALA A 24 -6.99 -5.11 9.86
C ALA A 24 -5.71 -4.60 9.20
N LEU A 25 -5.86 -3.65 8.29
CA LEU A 25 -4.72 -3.02 7.61
C LEU A 25 -4.47 -1.66 8.25
N THR A 26 -3.25 -1.45 8.72
CA THR A 26 -2.86 -0.20 9.36
C THR A 26 -1.77 0.47 8.53
N LEU A 27 -1.98 1.74 8.18
CA LEU A 27 -0.97 2.52 7.48
C LEU A 27 0.21 2.76 8.42
N ALA A 28 1.40 2.32 8.01
CA ALA A 28 2.60 2.43 8.83
C ALA A 28 3.51 3.56 8.38
N HIS A 29 3.72 3.70 7.07
CA HIS A 29 4.65 4.69 6.57
C HIS A 29 4.38 4.97 5.10
N THR A 30 4.59 6.21 4.69
CA THR A 30 4.49 6.62 3.29
C THR A 30 5.73 7.40 2.91
N GLN A 31 6.34 7.04 1.81
CA GLN A 31 7.54 7.68 1.31
C GLN A 31 7.40 7.97 -0.17
N LYS A 32 7.77 9.19 -0.58
CA LYS A 32 7.80 9.54 -2.00
C LYS A 32 9.24 9.45 -2.51
N ILE A 33 9.44 8.70 -3.59
CA ILE A 33 10.74 8.58 -4.26
C ILE A 33 10.53 8.87 -5.73
N LYS A 34 11.02 10.02 -6.19
CA LYS A 34 10.86 10.48 -7.58
C LYS A 34 9.37 10.57 -7.94
N SER A 35 8.91 9.78 -8.90
CA SER A 35 7.52 9.77 -9.35
C SER A 35 6.69 8.65 -8.73
N ARG A 36 7.16 8.06 -7.64
CA ARG A 36 6.51 6.93 -6.98
C ARG A 36 6.26 7.20 -5.51
N TRP A 37 5.24 6.55 -4.99
CA TRP A 37 5.00 6.50 -3.55
C TRP A 37 5.13 5.07 -3.09
N LEU A 38 5.88 4.88 -2.00
CA LEU A 38 5.95 3.59 -1.32
C LEU A 38 5.10 3.70 -0.07
N VAL A 39 4.00 2.96 -0.04
CA VAL A 39 3.04 3.01 1.06
C VAL A 39 3.09 1.69 1.80
N ASP A 40 3.54 1.73 3.05
CA ASP A 40 3.68 0.54 3.88
C ASP A 40 2.47 0.36 4.77
N PHE A 41 1.94 -0.86 4.80
CA PHE A 41 0.84 -1.25 5.67
C PHE A 41 1.25 -2.42 6.54
N GLU A 42 0.67 -2.49 7.72
CA GLU A 42 0.82 -3.64 8.60
C GLU A 42 -0.50 -4.36 8.75
N ALA A 43 -0.42 -5.68 8.78
CA ALA A 43 -1.52 -6.57 9.07
C ALA A 43 -1.09 -7.52 10.19
N PRO A 44 -2.02 -8.29 10.79
CA PRO A 44 -1.65 -9.16 11.92
C PRO A 44 -0.53 -10.16 11.64
N ARG A 45 -0.42 -10.65 10.41
CA ARG A 45 0.57 -11.69 10.07
C ARG A 45 1.58 -11.26 9.01
N GLN A 46 1.38 -10.13 8.37
CA GLN A 46 2.20 -9.71 7.25
C GLN A 46 2.37 -8.21 7.24
N LYS A 47 3.38 -7.78 6.52
CA LYS A 47 3.55 -6.39 6.14
C LYS A 47 3.40 -6.29 4.63
N PHE A 48 2.92 -5.18 4.15
CA PHE A 48 2.76 -4.94 2.73
C PHE A 48 3.40 -3.62 2.34
N THR A 49 4.01 -3.59 1.18
CA THR A 49 4.44 -2.35 0.54
C THR A 49 3.70 -2.23 -0.78
N VAL A 50 2.97 -1.14 -0.93
CA VAL A 50 2.29 -0.83 -2.19
C VAL A 50 3.05 0.30 -2.85
N ILE A 51 3.54 0.03 -4.07
CA ILE A 51 4.20 1.06 -4.86
C ILE A 51 3.15 1.65 -5.78
N VAL A 52 2.89 2.95 -5.64
CA VAL A 52 1.92 3.68 -6.46
C VAL A 52 2.68 4.63 -7.36
N GLU A 53 2.47 4.52 -8.67
CA GLU A 53 3.09 5.41 -9.64
C GLU A 53 2.16 6.57 -9.99
N ASP A 54 2.73 7.66 -10.51
CA ASP A 54 1.98 8.86 -10.86
C ASP A 54 0.86 8.60 -11.87
N ASP A 55 1.00 7.60 -12.71
CA ASP A 55 0.00 7.24 -13.70
C ASP A 55 -1.14 6.38 -13.14
N GLY A 56 -1.11 6.08 -11.85
CA GLY A 56 -2.13 5.28 -11.19
C GLY A 56 -1.84 3.78 -11.14
N ASN A 57 -0.75 3.33 -11.76
CA ASN A 57 -0.35 1.92 -11.66
C ASN A 57 0.15 1.61 -10.27
N SER A 58 -0.04 0.38 -9.84
CA SER A 58 0.41 -0.04 -8.51
C SER A 58 0.94 -1.45 -8.52
N LYS A 59 1.88 -1.71 -7.60
CA LYS A 59 2.42 -3.04 -7.33
C LYS A 59 2.34 -3.31 -5.84
N ILE A 60 2.06 -4.55 -5.48
CA ILE A 60 1.97 -4.97 -4.08
C ILE A 60 3.05 -5.98 -3.80
N THR A 61 3.81 -5.74 -2.74
CA THR A 61 4.80 -6.70 -2.22
C THR A 61 4.38 -7.09 -0.82
N ALA A 62 4.29 -8.39 -0.57
CA ALA A 62 3.96 -8.92 0.74
C ALA A 62 5.24 -9.38 1.44
N TRP A 63 5.34 -9.06 2.72
CA TRP A 63 6.49 -9.45 3.56
C TRP A 63 5.98 -10.23 4.75
N GLU A 64 6.68 -11.27 5.13
CA GLU A 64 6.39 -11.97 6.36
C GLU A 64 6.92 -11.18 7.56
N LYS A 65 6.17 -11.20 8.65
CA LYS A 65 6.63 -10.62 9.91
C LYS A 65 7.63 -11.51 10.60
#